data_9a718045d52e77fd022c4e292f8cf0dd
#
_entry.id   9a718045d52e77fd022c4e292f8cf0dd
#
_cell.length_a   1.000
_cell.length_b   1.000
_cell.length_c   1.000
_cell.angle_alpha   90.00
_cell.angle_beta   90.00
_cell.angle_gamma   90.00
#
_symmetry.space_group_name_H-M   'P 1'
#
loop_
_entity.id
_entity.type
_entity.pdbx_description
1 polymer ?
#
loop_
_entity_poly.entity_id
_entity_poly.type
_entity_poly.pdbx_seq_one_letter_code
_entity_poly.pdbx_strand_id
1 'polypeptide(L)'
;IPSGHNRDDYIVERLNCKSHDGRQIPMTITYHKKTKLDGSAHVLLYGYGSYGMSVGPSFSSTRLSLINRNIIWVTCHIRGGMERGMRWWREGKMLNKKNTFSDFISCAKFLIEKKYTSKKKIIAFGGSAGGLLLGATINQIPDLLLGAIMAVPFVDNLTTNMDHSLPLTKGELLEFGDAKNNKEHFEYIRSYAPYDNLEKKDYPHILITTSLSDSRVLFDEPTKYCAKLRDLKTDNNLL
;
A
#
# COMPACT_ATOMS: atom_id res chain seq x y z
N ILE A 1 -14.70 -8.99 -23.18
CA ILE A 1 -14.14 -7.64 -23.37
C ILE A 1 -15.31 -6.66 -23.43
N PRO A 2 -15.27 -5.53 -22.69
CA PRO A 2 -16.33 -4.52 -22.75
C PRO A 2 -16.55 -4.00 -24.16
N SER A 3 -17.81 -3.71 -24.51
CA SER A 3 -18.14 -3.07 -25.79
C SER A 3 -17.39 -1.74 -25.93
N GLY A 4 -16.82 -1.50 -27.12
CA GLY A 4 -16.03 -0.29 -27.38
C GLY A 4 -14.60 -0.30 -26.84
N HIS A 5 -14.13 -1.41 -26.23
CA HIS A 5 -12.73 -1.52 -25.79
C HIS A 5 -11.82 -1.69 -27.02
N ASN A 6 -10.83 -0.80 -27.14
CA ASN A 6 -9.74 -0.92 -28.09
C ASN A 6 -8.41 -0.92 -27.32
N ARG A 7 -7.66 -2.01 -27.40
CA ARG A 7 -6.37 -2.16 -26.70
C ARG A 7 -5.35 -1.09 -27.06
N ASP A 8 -5.42 -0.56 -28.30
CA ASP A 8 -4.47 0.41 -28.83
C ASP A 8 -4.70 1.84 -28.26
N ASP A 9 -5.74 2.00 -27.43
CA ASP A 9 -5.96 3.23 -26.67
C ASP A 9 -5.18 3.28 -25.35
N TYR A 10 -4.53 2.18 -24.96
CA TYR A 10 -3.83 2.07 -23.68
C TYR A 10 -2.34 1.83 -23.86
N ILE A 11 -1.57 2.48 -23.03
CA ILE A 11 -0.12 2.32 -22.95
C ILE A 11 0.21 1.58 -21.67
N VAL A 12 1.08 0.57 -21.78
CA VAL A 12 1.62 -0.18 -20.63
C VAL A 12 3.13 -0.06 -20.65
N GLU A 13 3.70 0.49 -19.59
CA GLU A 13 5.14 0.66 -19.42
C GLU A 13 5.64 -0.14 -18.23
N ARG A 14 6.88 -0.65 -18.34
CA ARG A 14 7.61 -1.24 -17.24
C ARG A 14 8.79 -0.35 -16.89
N LEU A 15 8.76 0.28 -15.72
CA LEU A 15 9.82 1.14 -15.23
C LEU A 15 10.41 0.61 -13.93
N ASN A 16 11.58 1.14 -13.57
CA ASN A 16 12.22 0.86 -12.29
C ASN A 16 12.54 2.18 -11.59
N CYS A 17 12.25 2.26 -10.29
CA CYS A 17 12.75 3.33 -9.45
C CYS A 17 13.81 2.81 -8.48
N LYS A 18 14.69 3.71 -8.02
CA LYS A 18 15.71 3.38 -7.03
C LYS A 18 15.13 3.57 -5.62
N SER A 19 15.17 2.51 -4.81
CA SER A 19 14.81 2.58 -3.38
C SER A 19 15.94 3.18 -2.53
N HIS A 20 15.67 3.41 -1.25
CA HIS A 20 16.59 4.01 -0.28
C HIS A 20 17.95 3.31 -0.19
N ASP A 21 17.99 2.00 -0.41
CA ASP A 21 19.19 1.14 -0.36
C ASP A 21 19.80 0.84 -1.74
N GLY A 22 19.33 1.54 -2.78
CA GLY A 22 19.82 1.38 -4.15
C GLY A 22 19.14 0.26 -4.95
N ARG A 23 18.24 -0.54 -4.36
CA ARG A 23 17.48 -1.57 -5.08
C ARG A 23 16.59 -0.95 -6.14
N GLN A 24 16.55 -1.59 -7.32
CA GLN A 24 15.68 -1.19 -8.42
C GLN A 24 14.30 -1.85 -8.24
N ILE A 25 13.29 -1.03 -7.95
CA ILE A 25 11.92 -1.48 -7.70
C ILE A 25 11.12 -1.40 -9.00
N PRO A 26 10.65 -2.54 -9.54
CA PRO A 26 9.86 -2.52 -10.75
C PRO A 26 8.45 -1.96 -10.51
N MET A 27 7.93 -1.23 -11.50
CA MET A 27 6.55 -0.76 -11.56
C MET A 27 5.95 -1.11 -12.91
N THR A 28 4.68 -1.45 -12.95
CA THR A 28 3.89 -1.51 -14.17
C THR A 28 2.94 -0.32 -14.18
N ILE A 29 3.05 0.52 -15.19
CA ILE A 29 2.29 1.77 -15.35
C ILE A 29 1.34 1.57 -16.52
N THR A 30 0.05 1.83 -16.31
CA THR A 30 -0.98 1.70 -17.35
C THR A 30 -1.80 2.98 -17.43
N TYR A 31 -1.93 3.55 -18.62
CA TYR A 31 -2.70 4.78 -18.81
C TYR A 31 -3.28 4.86 -20.22
N HIS A 32 -4.28 5.72 -20.38
CA HIS A 32 -4.86 6.00 -21.71
C HIS A 32 -3.90 6.88 -22.52
N LYS A 33 -3.71 6.60 -23.83
CA LYS A 33 -2.79 7.34 -24.73
C LYS A 33 -3.01 8.86 -24.77
N LYS A 34 -4.22 9.33 -24.39
CA LYS A 34 -4.54 10.77 -24.29
C LYS A 34 -4.11 11.41 -22.97
N THR A 35 -3.65 10.62 -21.97
CA THR A 35 -3.23 11.13 -20.67
C THR A 35 -1.97 11.97 -20.82
N LYS A 36 -1.99 13.19 -20.30
CA LYS A 36 -0.81 14.06 -20.30
C LYS A 36 0.16 13.66 -19.20
N LEU A 37 1.43 13.52 -19.56
CA LEU A 37 2.53 13.21 -18.62
C LEU A 37 3.30 14.50 -18.28
N ASP A 38 2.61 15.50 -17.77
CA ASP A 38 3.12 16.83 -17.42
C ASP A 38 3.02 17.13 -15.91
N GLY A 39 2.69 16.10 -15.11
CA GLY A 39 2.43 16.22 -13.67
C GLY A 39 0.99 16.55 -13.31
N SER A 40 0.11 16.75 -14.28
CA SER A 40 -1.30 17.11 -14.03
C SER A 40 -2.20 15.91 -13.73
N ALA A 41 -1.84 14.70 -14.18
CA ALA A 41 -2.65 13.50 -14.02
C ALA A 41 -2.71 13.00 -12.57
N HIS A 42 -3.84 12.43 -12.18
CA HIS A 42 -3.95 11.66 -10.95
C HIS A 42 -3.38 10.25 -11.14
N VAL A 43 -2.78 9.71 -10.10
CA VAL A 43 -2.27 8.34 -10.06
C VAL A 43 -3.03 7.54 -9.01
N LEU A 44 -3.46 6.33 -9.36
CA LEU A 44 -3.80 5.30 -8.40
C LEU A 44 -2.61 4.35 -8.26
N LEU A 45 -1.97 4.39 -7.09
CA LEU A 45 -0.76 3.64 -6.76
C LEU A 45 -1.14 2.42 -5.94
N TYR A 46 -1.00 1.23 -6.53
CA TYR A 46 -1.34 -0.04 -5.91
C TYR A 46 -0.10 -0.79 -5.44
N GLY A 47 -0.16 -1.37 -4.24
CA GLY A 47 0.86 -2.26 -3.70
C GLY A 47 0.29 -3.28 -2.71
N TYR A 48 1.04 -4.37 -2.49
CA TYR A 48 0.73 -5.40 -1.50
C TYR A 48 1.95 -5.70 -0.61
N GLY A 49 2.96 -6.36 -1.15
CA GLY A 49 4.29 -6.49 -0.54
C GLY A 49 4.38 -7.42 0.67
N SER A 50 3.62 -8.51 0.70
CA SER A 50 3.66 -9.49 1.79
C SER A 50 3.46 -10.92 1.28
N TYR A 51 3.87 -11.90 2.09
CA TYR A 51 3.68 -13.34 1.93
C TYR A 51 4.27 -13.92 0.63
N GLY A 52 5.19 -13.22 -0.01
CA GLY A 52 5.69 -13.62 -1.33
C GLY A 52 4.64 -13.57 -2.44
N MET A 53 3.52 -12.88 -2.23
CA MET A 53 2.48 -12.76 -3.23
C MET A 53 2.91 -11.83 -4.36
N SER A 54 3.03 -12.39 -5.58
CA SER A 54 3.31 -11.60 -6.77
C SER A 54 2.05 -10.95 -7.32
N VAL A 55 2.12 -9.65 -7.56
CA VAL A 55 1.06 -8.92 -8.24
C VAL A 55 1.37 -8.91 -9.73
N GLY A 56 0.86 -9.92 -10.44
CA GLY A 56 1.05 -10.07 -11.88
C GLY A 56 0.25 -9.08 -12.71
N PRO A 57 0.66 -8.85 -13.98
CA PRO A 57 -0.16 -8.10 -14.92
C PRO A 57 -1.43 -8.88 -15.23
N SER A 58 -2.57 -8.22 -15.11
CA SER A 58 -3.86 -8.81 -15.44
C SER A 58 -4.76 -7.77 -16.10
N PHE A 59 -5.60 -8.19 -17.03
CA PHE A 59 -6.66 -7.36 -17.53
C PHE A 59 -7.74 -7.16 -16.45
N SER A 60 -8.25 -5.95 -16.33
CA SER A 60 -9.35 -5.63 -15.42
C SER A 60 -10.25 -4.58 -16.05
N SER A 61 -11.51 -4.94 -16.27
CA SER A 61 -12.52 -4.03 -16.79
C SER A 61 -12.82 -2.89 -15.81
N THR A 62 -12.71 -3.14 -14.51
CA THR A 62 -12.92 -2.11 -13.48
C THR A 62 -11.83 -1.05 -13.50
N ARG A 63 -10.56 -1.44 -13.76
CA ARG A 63 -9.46 -0.46 -13.92
C ARG A 63 -9.67 0.46 -15.12
N LEU A 64 -10.25 -0.04 -16.20
CA LEU A 64 -10.54 0.79 -17.38
C LEU A 64 -11.44 1.97 -17.06
N SER A 65 -12.35 1.82 -16.11
CA SER A 65 -13.20 2.93 -15.63
C SER A 65 -12.38 4.12 -15.12
N LEU A 66 -11.27 3.88 -14.45
CA LEU A 66 -10.35 4.91 -13.96
C LEU A 66 -9.44 5.40 -15.07
N ILE A 67 -8.85 4.50 -15.84
CA ILE A 67 -7.90 4.82 -16.92
C ILE A 67 -8.58 5.66 -18.02
N ASN A 68 -9.84 5.37 -18.35
CA ASN A 68 -10.63 6.15 -19.33
C ASN A 68 -10.97 7.57 -18.81
N ARG A 69 -10.80 7.83 -17.52
CA ARG A 69 -10.90 9.16 -16.91
C ARG A 69 -9.54 9.85 -16.75
N ASN A 70 -8.53 9.37 -17.48
CA ASN A 70 -7.14 9.87 -17.44
C ASN A 70 -6.45 9.71 -16.07
N ILE A 71 -6.87 8.72 -15.28
CA ILE A 71 -6.15 8.31 -14.07
C ILE A 71 -5.12 7.26 -14.47
N ILE A 72 -3.88 7.47 -14.09
CA ILE A 72 -2.80 6.52 -14.32
C ILE A 72 -2.88 5.43 -13.27
N TRP A 73 -2.93 4.16 -13.68
CA TRP A 73 -2.83 3.02 -12.78
C TRP A 73 -1.38 2.57 -12.67
N VAL A 74 -0.85 2.48 -11.46
CA VAL A 74 0.50 1.99 -11.19
C VAL A 74 0.45 0.82 -10.22
N THR A 75 1.05 -0.31 -10.62
CA THR A 75 1.30 -1.44 -9.74
C THR A 75 2.77 -1.44 -9.34
N CYS A 76 3.03 -1.33 -8.04
CA CYS A 76 4.37 -1.38 -7.47
C CYS A 76 4.74 -2.82 -7.11
N HIS A 77 5.80 -3.35 -7.70
CA HIS A 77 6.31 -4.70 -7.44
C HIS A 77 7.37 -4.66 -6.33
N ILE A 78 6.92 -4.24 -5.14
CA ILE A 78 7.75 -3.97 -3.97
C ILE A 78 8.22 -5.24 -3.27
N ARG A 79 9.30 -5.14 -2.49
CA ARG A 79 9.79 -6.25 -1.66
C ARG A 79 8.74 -6.72 -0.66
N GLY A 80 8.81 -8.01 -0.32
CA GLY A 80 7.76 -8.73 0.40
C GLY A 80 6.83 -9.51 -0.53
N GLY A 81 6.72 -9.10 -1.81
CA GLY A 81 6.25 -9.94 -2.91
C GLY A 81 7.35 -10.88 -3.44
N MET A 82 7.08 -11.61 -4.51
CA MET A 82 8.02 -12.56 -5.12
C MET A 82 8.28 -12.26 -6.61
N GLU A 83 7.99 -11.04 -7.08
CA GLU A 83 8.12 -10.66 -8.49
C GLU A 83 9.54 -10.76 -9.02
N ARG A 84 10.54 -10.75 -8.13
CA ARG A 84 11.97 -10.98 -8.44
C ARG A 84 12.53 -12.21 -7.72
N GLY A 85 11.68 -13.19 -7.44
CA GLY A 85 12.03 -14.45 -6.80
C GLY A 85 12.09 -14.40 -5.27
N MET A 86 12.51 -15.49 -4.66
CA MET A 86 12.50 -15.73 -3.20
C MET A 86 13.29 -14.67 -2.42
N ARG A 87 14.38 -14.16 -2.98
CA ARG A 87 15.18 -13.11 -2.34
C ARG A 87 14.36 -11.83 -2.14
N TRP A 88 13.50 -11.48 -3.11
CA TRP A 88 12.63 -10.31 -3.07
C TRP A 88 11.66 -10.35 -1.89
N TRP A 89 11.12 -11.52 -1.61
CA TRP A 89 10.29 -11.75 -0.43
C TRP A 89 11.10 -11.65 0.86
N ARG A 90 12.25 -12.34 0.96
CA ARG A 90 13.10 -12.33 2.16
C ARG A 90 13.57 -10.94 2.55
N GLU A 91 13.85 -10.08 1.57
CA GLU A 91 14.27 -8.69 1.79
C GLU A 91 13.10 -7.75 2.17
N GLY A 92 11.85 -8.23 2.25
CA GLY A 92 10.65 -7.47 2.63
C GLY A 92 9.83 -8.11 3.74
N LYS A 93 10.38 -9.04 4.51
CA LYS A 93 9.69 -9.71 5.64
C LYS A 93 10.49 -9.64 6.93
N MET A 94 9.88 -10.01 8.05
CA MET A 94 10.52 -10.03 9.38
C MET A 94 11.19 -8.68 9.67
N LEU A 95 12.44 -8.69 10.15
CA LEU A 95 13.24 -7.49 10.43
C LEU A 95 13.62 -6.66 9.17
N ASN A 96 13.19 -7.07 7.98
CA ASN A 96 13.34 -6.34 6.73
C ASN A 96 12.03 -5.69 6.24
N LYS A 97 10.94 -5.80 7.01
CA LYS A 97 9.60 -5.36 6.57
C LYS A 97 9.52 -3.89 6.15
N LYS A 98 10.28 -3.02 6.79
CA LYS A 98 10.34 -1.59 6.45
C LYS A 98 10.80 -1.32 5.01
N ASN A 99 11.54 -2.24 4.39
CA ASN A 99 11.92 -2.13 2.98
C ASN A 99 10.69 -2.09 2.06
N THR A 100 9.63 -2.84 2.40
CA THR A 100 8.35 -2.82 1.66
C THR A 100 7.76 -1.40 1.59
N PHE A 101 7.74 -0.71 2.72
CA PHE A 101 7.21 0.65 2.83
C PHE A 101 8.09 1.66 2.10
N SER A 102 9.40 1.57 2.29
CA SER A 102 10.39 2.43 1.62
C SER A 102 10.35 2.30 0.11
N ASP A 103 10.15 1.08 -0.40
CA ASP A 103 10.01 0.81 -1.83
C ASP A 103 8.76 1.51 -2.41
N PHE A 104 7.61 1.39 -1.72
CA PHE A 104 6.37 2.02 -2.14
C PHE A 104 6.46 3.55 -2.14
N ILE A 105 7.06 4.12 -1.10
CA ILE A 105 7.33 5.56 -1.00
C ILE A 105 8.26 6.01 -2.13
N SER A 106 9.27 5.23 -2.45
CA SER A 106 10.20 5.53 -3.56
C SER A 106 9.50 5.53 -4.91
N CYS A 107 8.56 4.59 -5.14
CA CYS A 107 7.71 4.58 -6.33
C CYS A 107 6.88 5.87 -6.44
N ALA A 108 6.25 6.30 -5.36
CA ALA A 108 5.46 7.53 -5.34
C ALA A 108 6.31 8.78 -5.68
N LYS A 109 7.49 8.89 -5.07
CA LYS A 109 8.43 10.00 -5.31
C LYS A 109 8.94 10.01 -6.76
N PHE A 110 9.28 8.83 -7.30
CA PHE A 110 9.73 8.68 -8.68
C PHE A 110 8.67 9.15 -9.68
N LEU A 111 7.40 8.81 -9.49
CA LEU A 111 6.33 9.23 -10.38
C LEU A 111 6.15 10.76 -10.40
N ILE A 112 6.38 11.43 -9.29
CA ILE A 112 6.39 12.89 -9.22
C ILE A 112 7.61 13.46 -9.95
N GLU A 113 8.81 12.94 -9.67
CA GLU A 113 10.05 13.36 -10.32
C GLU A 113 9.97 13.25 -11.85
N LYS A 114 9.39 12.14 -12.34
CA LYS A 114 9.22 11.88 -13.78
C LYS A 114 7.98 12.55 -14.39
N LYS A 115 7.28 13.38 -13.65
CA LYS A 115 6.09 14.14 -14.11
C LYS A 115 4.91 13.28 -14.57
N TYR A 116 4.81 12.03 -14.11
CA TYR A 116 3.56 11.27 -14.27
C TYR A 116 2.43 11.90 -13.45
N THR A 117 2.77 12.52 -12.33
CA THR A 117 1.84 13.15 -11.40
C THR A 117 2.55 14.23 -10.57
N SER A 118 1.86 14.81 -9.60
CA SER A 118 2.43 15.75 -8.61
C SER A 118 1.94 15.44 -7.19
N LYS A 119 2.51 16.13 -6.19
CA LYS A 119 2.04 16.04 -4.80
C LYS A 119 0.54 16.27 -4.71
N LYS A 120 -0.13 15.54 -3.80
CA LYS A 120 -1.58 15.58 -3.59
C LYS A 120 -2.43 15.21 -4.82
N LYS A 121 -1.86 14.38 -5.72
CA LYS A 121 -2.58 13.76 -6.83
C LYS A 121 -2.41 12.24 -6.87
N ILE A 122 -1.73 11.67 -5.87
CA ILE A 122 -1.57 10.22 -5.73
C ILE A 122 -2.63 9.71 -4.76
N ILE A 123 -3.40 8.73 -5.20
CA ILE A 123 -4.30 7.94 -4.35
C ILE A 123 -3.63 6.57 -4.18
N ALA A 124 -3.28 6.22 -2.94
CA ALA A 124 -2.73 4.92 -2.62
C ALA A 124 -3.86 3.89 -2.44
N PHE A 125 -3.68 2.68 -2.95
CA PHE A 125 -4.66 1.59 -2.82
C PHE A 125 -4.00 0.30 -2.36
N GLY A 126 -4.57 -0.34 -1.34
CA GLY A 126 -4.12 -1.62 -0.83
C GLY A 126 -5.13 -2.27 0.11
N GLY A 127 -5.15 -3.59 0.15
CA GLY A 127 -6.05 -4.35 1.00
C GLY A 127 -5.31 -5.36 1.89
N SER A 128 -5.91 -5.75 3.02
CA SER A 128 -5.34 -6.72 3.95
C SER A 128 -3.92 -6.28 4.39
N ALA A 129 -2.88 -7.07 4.16
CA ALA A 129 -1.48 -6.66 4.36
C ALA A 129 -1.06 -5.45 3.49
N GLY A 130 -1.73 -5.20 2.35
CA GLY A 130 -1.62 -3.94 1.61
C GLY A 130 -2.20 -2.76 2.39
N GLY A 131 -3.14 -2.99 3.30
CA GLY A 131 -3.62 -1.99 4.26
C GLY A 131 -2.56 -1.63 5.30
N LEU A 132 -1.79 -2.61 5.78
CA LEU A 132 -0.59 -2.37 6.61
C LEU A 132 0.42 -1.50 5.86
N LEU A 133 0.71 -1.83 4.60
CA LEU A 133 1.56 -1.01 3.73
C LEU A 133 1.09 0.44 3.70
N LEU A 134 -0.21 0.67 3.47
CA LEU A 134 -0.76 2.02 3.37
C LEU A 134 -0.74 2.74 4.71
N GLY A 135 -1.13 2.08 5.81
CA GLY A 135 -1.11 2.69 7.14
C GLY A 135 0.30 3.15 7.53
N ALA A 136 1.32 2.29 7.31
CA ALA A 136 2.71 2.65 7.53
C ALA A 136 3.20 3.77 6.59
N THR A 137 2.68 3.82 5.35
CA THR A 137 3.03 4.86 4.37
C THR A 137 2.45 6.22 4.75
N ILE A 138 1.16 6.30 5.06
CA ILE A 138 0.50 7.57 5.41
C ILE A 138 1.05 8.18 6.70
N ASN A 139 1.52 7.35 7.64
CA ASN A 139 2.21 7.83 8.83
C ASN A 139 3.55 8.52 8.49
N GLN A 140 4.22 8.12 7.39
CA GLN A 140 5.53 8.65 7.00
C GLN A 140 5.45 9.83 6.02
N ILE A 141 4.50 9.80 5.06
CA ILE A 141 4.42 10.78 3.99
C ILE A 141 2.99 11.28 3.73
N PRO A 142 2.26 11.75 4.77
CA PRO A 142 0.86 12.16 4.61
C PRO A 142 0.68 13.28 3.56
N ASP A 143 1.64 14.21 3.47
CA ASP A 143 1.60 15.36 2.57
C ASP A 143 1.78 15.01 1.08
N LEU A 144 2.26 13.81 0.77
CA LEU A 144 2.50 13.40 -0.61
C LEU A 144 1.21 12.95 -1.28
N LEU A 145 0.30 12.35 -0.53
CA LEU A 145 -0.90 11.68 -1.01
C LEU A 145 -2.11 12.62 -1.03
N LEU A 146 -2.96 12.46 -2.03
CA LEU A 146 -4.32 13.00 -2.03
C LEU A 146 -5.22 12.17 -1.12
N GLY A 147 -5.09 10.84 -1.21
CA GLY A 147 -5.90 9.92 -0.42
C GLY A 147 -5.34 8.51 -0.36
N ALA A 148 -5.98 7.69 0.47
CA ALA A 148 -5.72 6.27 0.60
C ALA A 148 -7.04 5.48 0.62
N ILE A 149 -7.10 4.40 -0.15
CA ILE A 149 -8.20 3.43 -0.14
C ILE A 149 -7.67 2.16 0.51
N MET A 150 -8.17 1.86 1.70
CA MET A 150 -7.71 0.79 2.57
C MET A 150 -8.83 -0.25 2.70
N ALA A 151 -8.73 -1.34 1.94
CA ALA A 151 -9.73 -2.41 1.95
C ALA A 151 -9.35 -3.47 2.99
N VAL A 152 -10.24 -3.74 3.95
CA VAL A 152 -10.05 -4.71 5.04
C VAL A 152 -8.64 -4.63 5.63
N PRO A 153 -8.15 -3.44 6.06
CA PRO A 153 -6.74 -3.20 6.28
C PRO A 153 -6.23 -3.80 7.58
N PHE A 154 -5.06 -4.45 7.50
CA PHE A 154 -4.32 -5.00 8.65
C PHE A 154 -3.52 -3.87 9.32
N VAL A 155 -4.18 -3.09 10.18
CA VAL A 155 -3.63 -1.83 10.73
C VAL A 155 -3.27 -1.87 12.21
N ASP A 156 -3.65 -2.93 12.93
CA ASP A 156 -3.25 -3.18 14.31
C ASP A 156 -2.44 -4.46 14.45
N ASN A 157 -1.51 -4.61 13.56
CA ASN A 157 -0.71 -5.82 13.42
C ASN A 157 0.14 -6.17 14.64
N LEU A 158 0.45 -5.22 15.52
CA LEU A 158 1.18 -5.50 16.78
C LEU A 158 0.28 -6.27 17.76
N THR A 159 -0.93 -5.76 18.04
CA THR A 159 -1.88 -6.44 18.94
C THR A 159 -2.26 -7.82 18.41
N THR A 160 -2.59 -7.91 17.12
CA THR A 160 -2.94 -9.18 16.46
C THR A 160 -1.78 -10.18 16.52
N ASN A 161 -0.53 -9.74 16.29
CA ASN A 161 0.64 -10.62 16.37
C ASN A 161 0.89 -11.18 17.79
N MET A 162 0.48 -10.46 18.83
CA MET A 162 0.61 -10.91 20.23
C MET A 162 -0.50 -11.89 20.64
N ASP A 163 -1.61 -11.96 19.91
CA ASP A 163 -2.72 -12.88 20.19
C ASP A 163 -2.62 -14.17 19.36
N HIS A 164 -1.96 -15.17 19.93
CA HIS A 164 -1.79 -16.48 19.28
C HIS A 164 -3.07 -17.35 19.26
N SER A 165 -4.19 -16.88 19.82
CA SER A 165 -5.48 -17.57 19.73
C SER A 165 -6.17 -17.31 18.41
N LEU A 166 -5.80 -16.23 17.70
CA LEU A 166 -6.37 -15.87 16.39
C LEU A 166 -5.92 -16.85 15.30
N PRO A 167 -6.82 -17.20 14.37
CA PRO A 167 -6.57 -18.27 13.40
C PRO A 167 -5.34 -18.06 12.49
N LEU A 168 -5.05 -16.81 12.10
CA LEU A 168 -3.96 -16.52 11.17
C LEU A 168 -2.64 -16.18 11.85
N THR A 169 -2.65 -15.74 13.13
CA THR A 169 -1.45 -15.21 13.80
C THR A 169 -0.27 -16.18 13.76
N LYS A 170 -0.48 -17.47 14.01
CA LYS A 170 0.62 -18.45 13.98
C LYS A 170 1.30 -18.54 12.60
N GLY A 171 0.54 -18.44 11.51
CA GLY A 171 1.08 -18.41 10.16
C GLY A 171 1.82 -17.10 9.84
N GLU A 172 1.39 -16.01 10.45
CA GLU A 172 1.96 -14.67 10.25
C GLU A 172 3.29 -14.45 10.97
N LEU A 173 3.60 -15.27 11.98
CA LEU A 173 4.90 -15.21 12.66
C LEU A 173 6.08 -15.37 11.70
N LEU A 174 5.90 -16.16 10.63
CA LEU A 174 6.92 -16.35 9.59
C LEU A 174 7.06 -15.12 8.64
N GLU A 175 6.08 -14.26 8.61
CA GLU A 175 6.09 -13.06 7.78
C GLU A 175 6.53 -11.81 8.55
N PHE A 176 6.02 -11.61 9.76
CA PHE A 176 6.23 -10.38 10.54
C PHE A 176 7.16 -10.57 11.73
N GLY A 177 7.28 -11.79 12.27
CA GLY A 177 8.00 -12.10 13.50
C GLY A 177 7.06 -12.42 14.66
N ASP A 178 7.61 -12.83 15.80
CA ASP A 178 6.89 -13.22 17.02
C ASP A 178 7.08 -12.13 18.08
N ALA A 179 6.16 -11.15 18.10
CA ALA A 179 6.21 -10.06 19.08
C ALA A 179 5.94 -10.52 20.50
N LYS A 180 5.19 -11.61 20.69
CA LYS A 180 4.83 -12.13 22.00
C LYS A 180 6.03 -12.71 22.75
N ASN A 181 6.89 -13.46 22.06
CA ASN A 181 7.97 -14.23 22.65
C ASN A 181 9.36 -13.66 22.36
N ASN A 182 9.46 -12.64 21.49
CA ASN A 182 10.73 -12.05 21.08
C ASN A 182 10.67 -10.51 21.16
N LYS A 183 11.43 -9.93 22.08
CA LYS A 183 11.49 -8.48 22.30
C LYS A 183 11.98 -7.71 21.06
N GLU A 184 12.95 -8.22 20.33
CA GLU A 184 13.44 -7.59 19.11
C GLU A 184 12.34 -7.49 18.04
N HIS A 185 11.58 -8.57 17.85
CA HIS A 185 10.43 -8.57 16.95
C HIS A 185 9.34 -7.61 17.40
N PHE A 186 9.04 -7.56 18.71
CA PHE A 186 8.09 -6.62 19.29
C PHE A 186 8.45 -5.17 18.98
N GLU A 187 9.67 -4.77 19.33
CA GLU A 187 10.13 -3.39 19.10
C GLU A 187 10.19 -3.05 17.61
N TYR A 188 10.58 -4.00 16.78
CA TYR A 188 10.61 -3.80 15.35
C TYR A 188 9.21 -3.62 14.75
N ILE A 189 8.24 -4.50 15.08
CA ILE A 189 6.85 -4.38 14.62
C ILE A 189 6.24 -3.08 15.13
N ARG A 190 6.38 -2.77 16.42
CA ARG A 190 5.90 -1.54 17.04
C ARG A 190 6.40 -0.29 16.29
N SER A 191 7.63 -0.32 15.78
CA SER A 191 8.25 0.84 15.11
C SER A 191 7.64 1.18 13.75
N TYR A 192 6.72 0.36 13.22
CA TYR A 192 6.01 0.62 11.97
C TYR A 192 4.50 0.33 12.03
N ALA A 193 4.01 -0.29 13.10
CA ALA A 193 2.61 -0.67 13.24
C ALA A 193 1.70 0.56 13.04
N PRO A 194 0.77 0.55 12.09
CA PRO A 194 0.00 1.74 11.73
C PRO A 194 -0.74 2.37 12.90
N TYR A 195 -1.44 1.55 13.68
CA TYR A 195 -2.23 2.01 14.84
C TYR A 195 -1.36 2.65 15.91
N ASP A 196 -0.19 2.07 16.21
CA ASP A 196 0.71 2.52 17.26
C ASP A 196 1.43 3.82 16.90
N ASN A 197 1.63 4.07 15.59
CA ASN A 197 2.35 5.22 15.07
C ASN A 197 1.43 6.33 14.53
N LEU A 198 0.14 6.32 14.88
CA LEU A 198 -0.73 7.48 14.64
C LEU A 198 -0.32 8.63 15.54
N GLU A 199 -0.19 9.81 14.96
CA GLU A 199 0.23 11.04 15.63
C GLU A 199 -0.77 12.17 15.36
N LYS A 200 -0.72 13.21 16.17
CA LYS A 200 -1.52 14.42 15.96
C LYS A 200 -0.92 15.24 14.80
N LYS A 201 -1.49 15.09 13.60
CA LYS A 201 -1.05 15.77 12.37
C LYS A 201 -2.13 15.72 11.28
N ASP A 202 -1.86 16.38 10.17
CA ASP A 202 -2.70 16.28 8.97
C ASP A 202 -2.50 14.93 8.27
N TYR A 203 -3.61 14.36 7.80
CA TYR A 203 -3.67 13.11 7.03
C TYR A 203 -4.35 13.35 5.67
N PRO A 204 -4.08 12.50 4.65
CA PRO A 204 -4.79 12.59 3.38
C PRO A 204 -6.27 12.17 3.55
N HIS A 205 -7.07 12.29 2.49
CA HIS A 205 -8.39 11.66 2.47
C HIS A 205 -8.25 10.14 2.62
N ILE A 206 -9.07 9.50 3.45
CA ILE A 206 -8.95 8.06 3.70
C ILE A 206 -10.33 7.41 3.55
N LEU A 207 -10.40 6.33 2.75
CA LEU A 207 -11.54 5.44 2.68
C LEU A 207 -11.15 4.09 3.26
N ILE A 208 -11.82 3.67 4.32
CA ILE A 208 -11.65 2.35 4.93
C ILE A 208 -12.89 1.53 4.70
N THR A 209 -12.74 0.31 4.18
CA THR A 209 -13.82 -0.66 4.05
C THR A 209 -13.51 -1.90 4.87
N THR A 210 -14.52 -2.44 5.57
CA THR A 210 -14.41 -3.68 6.34
C THR A 210 -15.74 -4.44 6.34
N SER A 211 -15.73 -5.65 6.87
CA SER A 211 -16.92 -6.49 7.02
C SER A 211 -17.01 -7.04 8.44
N LEU A 212 -18.19 -7.03 9.03
CA LEU A 212 -18.44 -7.62 10.35
C LEU A 212 -18.13 -9.12 10.42
N SER A 213 -18.21 -9.82 9.27
CA SER A 213 -17.95 -11.24 9.15
C SER A 213 -16.56 -11.55 8.56
N ASP A 214 -15.63 -10.58 8.56
CA ASP A 214 -14.27 -10.84 8.09
C ASP A 214 -13.56 -11.78 9.08
N SER A 215 -13.18 -12.96 8.60
CA SER A 215 -12.51 -13.99 9.40
C SER A 215 -10.98 -13.91 9.35
N ARG A 216 -10.42 -12.98 8.58
CA ARG A 216 -8.98 -12.81 8.38
C ARG A 216 -8.42 -11.59 9.10
N VAL A 217 -8.97 -10.42 8.77
CA VAL A 217 -8.68 -9.16 9.45
C VAL A 217 -9.95 -8.75 10.18
N LEU A 218 -9.98 -8.97 11.47
CA LEU A 218 -11.17 -8.71 12.28
C LEU A 218 -11.59 -7.23 12.15
N PHE A 219 -12.88 -6.98 12.09
CA PHE A 219 -13.44 -5.65 11.84
C PHE A 219 -13.08 -4.61 12.92
N ASP A 220 -12.71 -5.06 14.10
CA ASP A 220 -12.27 -4.18 15.19
C ASP A 220 -10.95 -3.45 14.88
N GLU A 221 -10.02 -4.07 14.13
CA GLU A 221 -8.76 -3.41 13.74
C GLU A 221 -9.01 -2.11 12.94
N PRO A 222 -9.67 -2.14 11.77
CA PRO A 222 -9.95 -0.93 11.03
C PRO A 222 -10.90 0.02 11.76
N THR A 223 -11.82 -0.49 12.60
CA THR A 223 -12.76 0.35 13.35
C THR A 223 -12.04 1.19 14.41
N LYS A 224 -11.22 0.56 15.24
CA LYS A 224 -10.44 1.30 16.26
C LYS A 224 -9.38 2.21 15.66
N TYR A 225 -8.77 1.79 14.53
CA TYR A 225 -7.85 2.64 13.78
C TYR A 225 -8.55 3.91 13.28
N CYS A 226 -9.74 3.77 12.70
CA CYS A 226 -10.56 4.91 12.26
C CYS A 226 -10.93 5.84 13.41
N ALA A 227 -11.33 5.28 14.57
CA ALA A 227 -11.67 6.05 15.76
C ALA A 227 -10.47 6.87 16.27
N LYS A 228 -9.30 6.23 16.44
CA LYS A 228 -8.08 6.90 16.87
C LYS A 228 -7.61 7.96 15.87
N LEU A 229 -7.71 7.66 14.58
CA LEU A 229 -7.34 8.61 13.53
C LEU A 229 -8.23 9.87 13.55
N ARG A 230 -9.55 9.71 13.77
CA ARG A 230 -10.49 10.84 13.92
C ARG A 230 -10.16 11.74 15.10
N ASP A 231 -9.67 11.17 16.20
CA ASP A 231 -9.26 11.92 17.39
C ASP A 231 -7.96 12.68 17.17
N LEU A 232 -7.03 12.11 16.39
CA LEU A 232 -5.68 12.66 16.22
C LEU A 232 -5.51 13.58 15.00
N LYS A 233 -6.31 13.40 13.93
CA LYS A 233 -6.16 14.21 12.71
C LYS A 233 -6.48 15.69 12.96
N THR A 234 -5.67 16.57 12.37
CA THR A 234 -5.80 18.03 12.51
C THR A 234 -6.37 18.72 11.27
N ASP A 235 -6.55 17.99 10.19
CA ASP A 235 -7.10 18.43 8.92
C ASP A 235 -8.63 18.24 8.82
N ASN A 236 -9.23 18.74 7.73
CA ASN A 236 -10.63 18.56 7.38
C ASN A 236 -10.85 17.56 6.24
N ASN A 237 -9.86 16.74 5.90
CA ASN A 237 -9.99 15.71 4.88
C ASN A 237 -10.99 14.64 5.29
N LEU A 238 -11.66 14.02 4.31
CA LEU A 238 -12.64 12.96 4.54
C LEU A 238 -11.98 11.71 5.14
N LEU A 239 -12.69 11.10 6.09
CA LEU A 239 -12.38 9.83 6.71
C LEU A 239 -13.67 9.03 6.91
#